data_35f6bb22b8fac80d15676892aba5e165
#
_entry.id   35f6bb22b8fac80d15676892aba5e165
#
_cell.length_a   1.000
_cell.length_b   1.000
_cell.length_c   1.000
_cell.angle_alpha   90.00
_cell.angle_beta   90.00
_cell.angle_gamma   90.00
#
_symmetry.space_group_name_H-M   'P 1'
#
loop_
_entity.id
_entity.type
_entity.pdbx_description
1 polymer ?
#
loop_
_entity_poly.entity_id
_entity_poly.type
_entity_poly.pdbx_seq_one_letter_code
_entity_poly.pdbx_strand_id
1 'polypeptide(L)'
;ARLQALEPPAELKALERRVQSAARERDDAIAGQDYEKAAQYRDAESDFRRELELERFRWQAGQKDPVVTAQDVAQTVSQWTGIPLTCLTKSEKQRLLDLENDLRRRVTGQEEAVAAVARAIRRGRAGLKEPDRPVGAFLFLGPTGVGKTELCKALAQVLFGTEEALLRFDMTEFSEKHTMSRLTGSPPGYVGHEDGGQLTESVRRHPYSVLLFDELEKAHPDVWSLLLQIMEDGVLTDAHGKRADFRNTVIVMTSNVGGERLSAGTPLGFSTGEASDAAETAALQRELRQVFRPEFLNRLDEIVRFRPLGAGEMDTIARKLLSGFAQRLAATGVDFLPSDQAIRLLAQKGLDPRYGARPLRRLIRNQVENPAAELLLREAIAPGETLYLEEKGGQLVLSPLS
;
A
#
# COMPACT_ATOMS: atom_id res chain seq x y z
N ALA A 1 16.99 -20.33 -6.98
CA ALA A 1 17.17 -21.29 -8.08
C ALA A 1 17.38 -22.72 -7.56
N ARG A 2 18.41 -22.98 -6.74
CA ARG A 2 18.69 -24.34 -6.23
C ARG A 2 17.58 -24.92 -5.34
N LEU A 3 16.92 -24.13 -4.52
CA LEU A 3 15.79 -24.53 -3.66
C LEU A 3 14.52 -24.82 -4.48
N GLN A 4 14.24 -24.04 -5.53
CA GLN A 4 13.09 -24.27 -6.41
C GLN A 4 13.27 -25.51 -7.31
N ALA A 5 14.52 -25.82 -7.70
CA ALA A 5 14.85 -27.03 -8.46
C ALA A 5 14.81 -28.32 -7.60
N LEU A 6 14.79 -28.20 -6.26
CA LEU A 6 14.75 -29.32 -5.32
C LEU A 6 13.33 -29.72 -4.89
N GLU A 7 12.30 -28.95 -5.24
CA GLU A 7 10.92 -29.37 -4.93
C GLU A 7 10.43 -30.46 -5.91
N PRO A 8 10.13 -31.67 -5.39
CA PRO A 8 9.61 -32.73 -6.25
C PRO A 8 8.23 -32.36 -6.81
N PRO A 9 7.92 -32.69 -8.07
CA PRO A 9 6.63 -32.50 -8.70
C PRO A 9 5.48 -33.06 -7.86
N ALA A 10 4.27 -32.49 -8.05
CA ALA A 10 3.08 -32.94 -7.33
C ALA A 10 2.78 -34.44 -7.56
N GLU A 11 3.13 -34.95 -8.73
CA GLU A 11 3.01 -36.38 -9.11
C GLU A 11 3.88 -37.31 -8.25
N LEU A 12 5.14 -36.92 -8.00
CA LEU A 12 6.01 -37.67 -7.11
C LEU A 12 5.51 -37.67 -5.66
N LYS A 13 5.02 -36.53 -5.17
CA LYS A 13 4.40 -36.44 -3.83
C LYS A 13 3.12 -37.29 -3.73
N ALA A 14 2.36 -37.41 -4.82
CA ALA A 14 1.18 -38.25 -4.87
C ALA A 14 1.54 -39.74 -4.84
N LEU A 15 2.55 -40.20 -5.60
CA LEU A 15 3.04 -41.57 -5.58
C LEU A 15 3.62 -41.95 -4.21
N GLU A 16 4.38 -41.05 -3.56
CA GLU A 16 4.86 -41.28 -2.20
C GLU A 16 3.73 -41.52 -1.20
N ARG A 17 2.64 -40.77 -1.31
CA ARG A 17 1.45 -40.98 -0.46
C ARG A 17 0.78 -42.33 -0.75
N ARG A 18 0.70 -42.75 -2.02
CA ARG A 18 0.12 -44.06 -2.41
C ARG A 18 0.93 -45.20 -1.86
N VAL A 19 2.27 -45.16 -1.92
CA VAL A 19 3.15 -46.14 -1.30
C VAL A 19 2.92 -46.24 0.20
N GLN A 20 2.84 -45.06 0.89
CA GLN A 20 2.58 -45.03 2.34
C GLN A 20 1.19 -45.56 2.71
N SER A 21 0.16 -45.29 1.90
CA SER A 21 -1.19 -45.84 2.12
C SER A 21 -1.20 -47.34 1.98
N ALA A 22 -0.65 -47.88 0.87
CA ALA A 22 -0.59 -49.30 0.65
C ALA A 22 0.21 -50.07 1.74
N ALA A 23 1.30 -49.48 2.24
CA ALA A 23 2.07 -50.02 3.34
C ALA A 23 1.25 -50.09 4.64
N ARG A 24 0.47 -49.03 4.97
CA ARG A 24 -0.42 -49.04 6.15
C ARG A 24 -1.52 -50.09 6.02
N GLU A 25 -2.19 -50.14 4.86
CA GLU A 25 -3.26 -51.09 4.60
C GLU A 25 -2.77 -52.52 4.67
N ARG A 26 -1.52 -52.81 4.22
CA ARG A 26 -0.86 -54.12 4.41
C ARG A 26 -0.67 -54.42 5.89
N ASP A 27 -0.13 -53.48 6.67
CA ASP A 27 0.15 -53.71 8.08
C ASP A 27 -1.15 -53.89 8.89
N ASP A 28 -2.20 -53.15 8.55
CA ASP A 28 -3.54 -53.31 9.14
C ASP A 28 -4.16 -54.69 8.77
N ALA A 29 -3.99 -55.18 7.55
CA ALA A 29 -4.45 -56.48 7.12
C ALA A 29 -3.70 -57.60 7.83
N ILE A 30 -2.39 -57.45 8.08
CA ILE A 30 -1.60 -58.42 8.87
C ILE A 30 -2.09 -58.45 10.32
N ALA A 31 -2.34 -57.28 10.93
CA ALA A 31 -2.89 -57.18 12.29
C ALA A 31 -4.28 -57.82 12.41
N GLY A 32 -5.09 -57.72 11.34
CA GLY A 32 -6.40 -58.34 11.24
C GLY A 32 -6.37 -59.86 10.83
N GLN A 33 -5.17 -60.44 10.67
CA GLN A 33 -4.97 -61.85 10.23
C GLN A 33 -5.57 -62.15 8.83
N ASP A 34 -5.82 -61.14 8.00
CA ASP A 34 -6.31 -61.29 6.62
C ASP A 34 -5.10 -61.36 5.67
N TYR A 35 -4.48 -62.53 5.59
CA TYR A 35 -3.24 -62.73 4.83
C TYR A 35 -3.44 -62.61 3.30
N GLU A 36 -4.66 -62.80 2.81
CA GLU A 36 -4.96 -62.69 1.38
C GLU A 36 -4.96 -61.19 0.97
N LYS A 37 -5.61 -60.35 1.73
CA LYS A 37 -5.53 -58.89 1.51
C LYS A 37 -4.13 -58.34 1.76
N ALA A 38 -3.43 -58.82 2.77
CA ALA A 38 -2.05 -58.42 3.03
C ALA A 38 -1.12 -58.70 1.85
N ALA A 39 -1.33 -59.85 1.15
CA ALA A 39 -0.59 -60.16 -0.06
C ALA A 39 -0.92 -59.19 -1.22
N GLN A 40 -2.21 -58.87 -1.43
CA GLN A 40 -2.64 -57.91 -2.44
C GLN A 40 -2.05 -56.51 -2.21
N TYR A 41 -2.08 -56.02 -0.97
CA TYR A 41 -1.50 -54.70 -0.63
C TYR A 41 0.02 -54.68 -0.72
N ARG A 42 0.70 -55.79 -0.43
CA ARG A 42 2.14 -55.95 -0.64
C ARG A 42 2.51 -55.82 -2.12
N ASP A 43 1.75 -56.47 -2.98
CA ASP A 43 1.99 -56.44 -4.42
C ASP A 43 1.71 -55.04 -4.97
N ALA A 44 0.63 -54.38 -4.54
CA ALA A 44 0.33 -52.99 -4.86
C ALA A 44 1.42 -52.02 -4.36
N GLU A 45 1.93 -52.20 -3.13
CA GLU A 45 3.05 -51.42 -2.60
C GLU A 45 4.31 -51.58 -3.46
N SER A 46 4.61 -52.80 -3.89
CA SER A 46 5.76 -53.10 -4.76
C SER A 46 5.64 -52.39 -6.12
N ASP A 47 4.44 -52.39 -6.72
CA ASP A 47 4.18 -51.72 -8.00
C ASP A 47 4.30 -50.20 -7.88
N PHE A 48 3.71 -49.61 -6.85
CA PHE A 48 3.83 -48.15 -6.61
C PHE A 48 5.27 -47.72 -6.28
N ARG A 49 6.06 -48.56 -5.58
CA ARG A 49 7.49 -48.28 -5.36
C ARG A 49 8.28 -48.30 -6.67
N ARG A 50 8.00 -49.23 -7.56
CA ARG A 50 8.66 -49.32 -8.86
C ARG A 50 8.31 -48.12 -9.73
N GLU A 51 7.05 -47.72 -9.74
CA GLU A 51 6.59 -46.50 -10.43
C GLU A 51 7.26 -45.23 -9.86
N LEU A 52 7.34 -45.12 -8.54
CA LEU A 52 8.00 -44.01 -7.85
C LEU A 52 9.50 -43.92 -8.19
N GLU A 53 10.22 -45.05 -8.26
CA GLU A 53 11.63 -45.08 -8.65
C GLU A 53 11.82 -44.65 -10.10
N LEU A 54 10.97 -45.09 -11.02
CA LEU A 54 11.00 -44.68 -12.42
C LEU A 54 10.75 -43.18 -12.58
N GLU A 55 9.75 -42.65 -11.89
CA GLU A 55 9.46 -41.22 -11.96
C GLU A 55 10.53 -40.36 -11.25
N ARG A 56 11.12 -40.85 -10.16
CA ARG A 56 12.30 -40.19 -9.55
C ARG A 56 13.49 -40.16 -10.50
N PHE A 57 13.76 -41.27 -11.20
CA PHE A 57 14.85 -41.34 -12.19
C PHE A 57 14.59 -40.40 -13.36
N ARG A 58 13.37 -40.34 -13.89
CA ARG A 58 12.97 -39.40 -14.96
C ARG A 58 13.13 -37.95 -14.51
N TRP A 59 12.68 -37.64 -13.30
CA TRP A 59 12.81 -36.28 -12.73
C TRP A 59 14.27 -35.88 -12.54
N GLN A 60 15.12 -36.76 -12.01
CA GLN A 60 16.55 -36.54 -11.87
C GLN A 60 17.27 -36.41 -13.21
N ALA A 61 16.92 -37.24 -14.19
CA ALA A 61 17.48 -37.18 -15.54
C ALA A 61 17.03 -35.92 -16.31
N GLY A 62 15.85 -35.38 -16.00
CA GLY A 62 15.32 -34.14 -16.56
C GLY A 62 15.81 -32.85 -15.89
N GLN A 63 16.47 -32.93 -14.74
CA GLN A 63 17.06 -31.76 -14.06
C GLN A 63 18.29 -31.30 -14.86
N LYS A 64 18.08 -30.26 -15.68
CA LYS A 64 19.19 -29.43 -16.18
C LYS A 64 19.80 -28.72 -14.97
N ASP A 65 21.11 -28.54 -14.98
CA ASP A 65 21.79 -27.72 -13.97
C ASP A 65 21.04 -26.41 -13.77
N PRO A 66 20.70 -26.04 -12.51
CA PRO A 66 19.91 -24.86 -12.25
C PRO A 66 20.67 -23.63 -12.76
N VAL A 67 20.16 -23.03 -13.83
CA VAL A 67 20.73 -21.81 -14.39
C VAL A 67 20.29 -20.65 -13.49
N VAL A 68 21.27 -19.96 -12.90
CA VAL A 68 21.02 -18.72 -12.15
C VAL A 68 20.64 -17.63 -13.14
N THR A 69 19.39 -17.17 -13.04
CA THR A 69 18.89 -16.08 -13.89
C THR A 69 19.24 -14.71 -13.32
N ALA A 70 19.21 -13.68 -14.15
CA ALA A 70 19.33 -12.29 -13.68
C ALA A 70 18.26 -11.93 -12.62
N GLN A 71 17.10 -12.57 -12.70
CA GLN A 71 16.01 -12.38 -11.72
C GLN A 71 16.35 -13.01 -10.36
N ASP A 72 16.99 -14.16 -10.31
CA ASP A 72 17.43 -14.80 -9.06
C ASP A 72 18.48 -13.94 -8.35
N VAL A 73 19.44 -13.37 -9.13
CA VAL A 73 20.46 -12.45 -8.61
C VAL A 73 19.78 -11.18 -8.07
N ALA A 74 18.88 -10.59 -8.83
CA ALA A 74 18.15 -9.39 -8.42
C ALA A 74 17.34 -9.62 -7.14
N GLN A 75 16.67 -10.78 -7.00
CA GLN A 75 15.93 -11.16 -5.79
C GLN A 75 16.85 -11.29 -4.57
N THR A 76 18.00 -11.93 -4.73
CA THR A 76 18.97 -12.08 -3.64
C THR A 76 19.54 -10.73 -3.22
N VAL A 77 19.91 -9.88 -4.19
CA VAL A 77 20.41 -8.52 -3.92
C VAL A 77 19.32 -7.68 -3.22
N SER A 78 18.06 -7.79 -3.67
CA SER A 78 16.93 -7.10 -3.04
C SER A 78 16.74 -7.49 -1.57
N GLN A 79 16.85 -8.78 -1.26
CA GLN A 79 16.75 -9.27 0.13
C GLN A 79 17.91 -8.79 1.03
N TRP A 80 19.12 -8.67 0.49
CA TRP A 80 20.30 -8.26 1.27
C TRP A 80 20.40 -6.76 1.47
N THR A 81 20.01 -6.00 0.46
CA THR A 81 20.21 -4.53 0.44
C THR A 81 18.98 -3.73 0.79
N GLY A 82 17.78 -4.38 0.82
CA GLY A 82 16.51 -3.69 0.94
C GLY A 82 16.09 -2.90 -0.31
N ILE A 83 16.86 -3.00 -1.42
CA ILE A 83 16.52 -2.34 -2.70
C ILE A 83 15.34 -3.10 -3.34
N PRO A 84 14.20 -2.48 -3.62
CA PRO A 84 13.06 -3.17 -4.21
C PRO A 84 13.42 -3.84 -5.55
N LEU A 85 12.92 -5.05 -5.76
CA LEU A 85 13.16 -5.83 -6.97
C LEU A 85 12.78 -5.06 -8.24
N THR A 86 11.72 -4.25 -8.15
CA THR A 86 11.25 -3.38 -9.23
C THR A 86 12.30 -2.34 -9.68
N CYS A 87 13.16 -1.89 -8.77
CA CYS A 87 14.26 -0.96 -9.10
C CYS A 87 15.43 -1.67 -9.80
N LEU A 88 15.55 -2.99 -9.63
CA LEU A 88 16.65 -3.79 -10.19
C LEU A 88 16.32 -4.42 -11.56
N THR A 89 15.04 -4.71 -11.84
CA THR A 89 14.63 -5.51 -13.00
C THR A 89 13.93 -4.74 -14.11
N LYS A 90 13.27 -3.61 -13.81
CA LYS A 90 12.60 -2.78 -14.82
C LYS A 90 13.47 -1.58 -15.18
N SER A 91 13.39 -1.17 -16.44
CA SER A 91 13.97 0.11 -16.85
C SER A 91 13.31 1.23 -16.03
N GLU A 92 14.07 1.87 -15.16
CA GLU A 92 13.62 2.99 -14.33
C GLU A 92 13.03 4.11 -15.19
N LYS A 93 13.61 4.32 -16.37
CA LYS A 93 13.12 5.28 -17.35
C LYS A 93 11.66 5.03 -17.74
N GLN A 94 11.28 3.77 -18.06
CA GLN A 94 9.90 3.45 -18.45
C GLN A 94 8.93 3.65 -17.28
N ARG A 95 9.31 3.24 -16.08
CA ARG A 95 8.48 3.42 -14.87
C ARG A 95 8.22 4.89 -14.57
N LEU A 96 9.23 5.74 -14.73
CA LEU A 96 9.09 7.18 -14.54
C LEU A 96 8.21 7.84 -15.62
N LEU A 97 8.25 7.32 -16.85
CA LEU A 97 7.36 7.78 -17.91
C LEU A 97 5.89 7.41 -17.62
N ASP A 98 5.65 6.20 -17.13
CA ASP A 98 4.30 5.69 -16.85
C ASP A 98 3.75 6.15 -15.49
N LEU A 99 4.60 6.70 -14.62
CA LEU A 99 4.29 7.08 -13.23
C LEU A 99 2.97 7.85 -13.10
N GLU A 100 2.75 8.86 -13.92
CA GLU A 100 1.56 9.70 -13.85
C GLU A 100 0.27 8.92 -14.17
N ASN A 101 0.31 8.05 -15.18
CA ASN A 101 -0.82 7.22 -15.56
C ASN A 101 -1.14 6.17 -14.48
N ASP A 102 -0.13 5.58 -13.89
CA ASP A 102 -0.31 4.58 -12.83
C ASP A 102 -0.88 5.22 -11.55
N LEU A 103 -0.44 6.43 -11.21
CA LEU A 103 -1.00 7.20 -10.10
C LEU A 103 -2.47 7.60 -10.37
N ARG A 104 -2.81 8.07 -11.59
CA ARG A 104 -4.19 8.42 -11.98
C ARG A 104 -5.17 7.25 -11.90
N ARG A 105 -4.72 6.03 -12.18
CA ARG A 105 -5.55 4.83 -12.02
C ARG A 105 -5.97 4.60 -10.56
N ARG A 106 -5.11 4.95 -9.62
CA ARG A 106 -5.37 4.73 -8.18
C ARG A 106 -6.08 5.91 -7.53
N VAL A 107 -5.60 7.12 -7.78
CA VAL A 107 -6.13 8.35 -7.16
C VAL A 107 -7.15 8.99 -8.09
N THR A 108 -8.34 9.26 -7.58
CA THR A 108 -9.46 9.83 -8.35
C THR A 108 -9.64 11.30 -8.01
N GLY A 109 -9.86 12.15 -9.02
CA GLY A 109 -10.24 13.56 -8.86
C GLY A 109 -9.12 14.49 -8.43
N GLN A 110 -7.85 14.09 -8.59
CA GLN A 110 -6.68 14.88 -8.18
C GLN A 110 -5.64 14.97 -9.29
N GLU A 111 -6.06 15.20 -10.52
CA GLU A 111 -5.20 15.12 -11.72
C GLU A 111 -4.03 16.11 -11.65
N GLU A 112 -4.27 17.34 -11.17
CA GLU A 112 -3.22 18.36 -11.02
C GLU A 112 -2.19 17.97 -9.95
N ALA A 113 -2.67 17.46 -8.82
CA ALA A 113 -1.81 16.98 -7.74
C ALA A 113 -0.91 15.82 -8.20
N VAL A 114 -1.50 14.85 -8.90
CA VAL A 114 -0.78 13.70 -9.47
C VAL A 114 0.26 14.16 -10.49
N ALA A 115 -0.11 15.05 -11.41
CA ALA A 115 0.80 15.58 -12.42
C ALA A 115 1.97 16.36 -11.80
N ALA A 116 1.71 17.20 -10.80
CA ALA A 116 2.74 17.97 -10.09
C ALA A 116 3.77 17.05 -9.41
N VAL A 117 3.28 16.05 -8.66
CA VAL A 117 4.13 15.06 -7.98
C VAL A 117 4.94 14.24 -8.99
N ALA A 118 4.30 13.75 -10.05
CA ALA A 118 4.98 12.97 -11.08
C ALA A 118 6.10 13.76 -11.78
N ARG A 119 5.86 15.03 -12.11
CA ARG A 119 6.89 15.92 -12.69
C ARG A 119 8.08 16.11 -11.74
N ALA A 120 7.83 16.39 -10.47
CA ALA A 120 8.89 16.61 -9.50
C ALA A 120 9.75 15.34 -9.28
N ILE A 121 9.10 14.16 -9.17
CA ILE A 121 9.80 12.88 -9.04
C ILE A 121 10.62 12.57 -10.30
N ARG A 122 10.08 12.77 -11.50
CA ARG A 122 10.82 12.62 -12.76
C ARG A 122 12.07 13.51 -12.78
N ARG A 123 11.95 14.78 -12.36
CA ARG A 123 13.08 15.72 -12.28
C ARG A 123 14.14 15.24 -11.28
N GLY A 124 13.73 14.78 -10.10
CA GLY A 124 14.62 14.26 -9.07
C GLY A 124 15.39 13.02 -9.52
N ARG A 125 14.71 12.07 -10.17
CA ARG A 125 15.31 10.81 -10.64
C ARG A 125 16.08 10.95 -11.96
N ALA A 126 15.85 11.97 -12.76
CA ALA A 126 16.61 12.25 -13.98
C ALA A 126 18.01 12.83 -13.70
N GLY A 127 18.42 12.97 -12.45
CA GLY A 127 19.73 13.53 -12.08
C GLY A 127 19.82 15.06 -12.24
N LEU A 128 18.69 15.75 -12.37
CA LEU A 128 18.64 17.20 -12.51
C LEU A 128 18.53 17.93 -11.15
N LYS A 129 18.62 17.19 -10.06
CA LYS A 129 18.56 17.67 -8.67
C LYS A 129 19.93 17.51 -8.00
N GLU A 130 20.18 18.28 -6.95
CA GLU A 130 21.35 18.13 -6.08
C GLU A 130 21.43 16.69 -5.53
N PRO A 131 22.60 16.04 -5.61
CA PRO A 131 22.74 14.60 -5.31
C PRO A 131 22.48 14.26 -3.83
N ASP A 132 22.62 15.24 -2.94
CA ASP A 132 22.50 15.05 -1.50
C ASP A 132 21.07 15.27 -0.98
N ARG A 133 20.10 15.52 -1.86
CA ARG A 133 18.71 15.75 -1.47
C ARG A 133 17.84 14.50 -1.67
N PRO A 134 16.73 14.34 -0.89
CA PRO A 134 15.73 13.31 -1.13
C PRO A 134 15.18 13.34 -2.56
N VAL A 135 14.60 12.23 -3.05
CA VAL A 135 14.00 12.15 -4.41
C VAL A 135 12.96 13.24 -4.65
N GLY A 136 12.15 13.54 -3.63
CA GLY A 136 11.17 14.61 -3.65
C GLY A 136 10.72 14.99 -2.26
N ALA A 137 10.42 16.28 -2.04
CA ALA A 137 9.88 16.82 -0.80
C ALA A 137 8.62 17.63 -1.11
N PHE A 138 7.48 17.18 -0.62
CA PHE A 138 6.14 17.67 -0.96
C PHE A 138 5.37 18.13 0.27
N LEU A 139 4.63 19.22 0.15
CA LEU A 139 3.61 19.62 1.11
C LEU A 139 2.22 19.47 0.47
N PHE A 140 1.42 18.53 0.98
CA PHE A 140 0.07 18.26 0.50
C PHE A 140 -0.94 19.08 1.33
N LEU A 141 -1.62 20.00 0.68
CA LEU A 141 -2.62 20.88 1.28
C LEU A 141 -4.03 20.47 0.86
N GLY A 142 -4.97 20.58 1.76
CA GLY A 142 -6.39 20.34 1.45
C GLY A 142 -7.15 19.72 2.61
N PRO A 143 -8.49 19.64 2.49
CA PRO A 143 -9.34 19.08 3.53
C PRO A 143 -9.05 17.60 3.78
N THR A 144 -9.60 17.05 4.85
CA THR A 144 -9.45 15.64 5.17
C THR A 144 -10.23 14.77 4.18
N GLY A 145 -9.76 13.54 3.91
CA GLY A 145 -10.50 12.58 3.09
C GLY A 145 -10.53 12.82 1.58
N VAL A 146 -9.70 13.74 1.05
CA VAL A 146 -9.62 14.04 -0.40
C VAL A 146 -8.61 13.18 -1.16
N GLY A 147 -7.88 12.29 -0.48
CA GLY A 147 -6.96 11.36 -1.14
C GLY A 147 -5.47 11.61 -0.88
N LYS A 148 -5.08 12.53 0.03
CA LYS A 148 -3.65 12.80 0.35
C LYS A 148 -2.88 11.51 0.72
N THR A 149 -3.38 10.76 1.68
CA THR A 149 -2.78 9.49 2.11
C THR A 149 -2.85 8.41 1.03
N GLU A 150 -3.90 8.40 0.21
CA GLU A 150 -4.05 7.44 -0.89
C GLU A 150 -2.99 7.68 -1.99
N LEU A 151 -2.67 8.94 -2.28
CA LEU A 151 -1.58 9.27 -3.20
C LEU A 151 -0.22 8.80 -2.64
N CYS A 152 0.02 8.91 -1.32
CA CYS A 152 1.24 8.38 -0.70
C CYS A 152 1.34 6.85 -0.83
N LYS A 153 0.24 6.11 -0.63
CA LYS A 153 0.18 4.66 -0.85
C LYS A 153 0.43 4.30 -2.31
N ALA A 154 -0.21 5.03 -3.22
CA ALA A 154 -0.01 4.84 -4.65
C ALA A 154 1.46 5.09 -5.05
N LEU A 155 2.10 6.13 -4.51
CA LEU A 155 3.52 6.41 -4.72
C LEU A 155 4.41 5.27 -4.22
N ALA A 156 4.19 4.78 -2.99
CA ALA A 156 4.94 3.66 -2.44
C ALA A 156 4.85 2.42 -3.33
N GLN A 157 3.63 2.06 -3.74
CA GLN A 157 3.40 0.91 -4.62
C GLN A 157 4.03 1.08 -6.00
N VAL A 158 3.90 2.24 -6.63
CA VAL A 158 4.40 2.45 -8.00
C VAL A 158 5.91 2.61 -8.03
N LEU A 159 6.51 3.35 -7.07
CA LEU A 159 7.95 3.58 -7.03
C LEU A 159 8.72 2.39 -6.46
N PHE A 160 8.21 1.77 -5.41
CA PHE A 160 8.94 0.78 -4.63
C PHE A 160 8.32 -0.63 -4.65
N GLY A 161 7.15 -0.79 -5.29
CA GLY A 161 6.54 -2.10 -5.55
C GLY A 161 5.63 -2.63 -4.43
N THR A 162 5.58 -1.97 -3.28
CA THR A 162 4.72 -2.35 -2.15
C THR A 162 4.17 -1.14 -1.42
N GLU A 163 2.95 -1.25 -0.88
CA GLU A 163 2.38 -0.21 -0.01
C GLU A 163 3.06 -0.16 1.38
N GLU A 164 3.74 -1.22 1.78
CA GLU A 164 4.51 -1.30 3.03
C GLU A 164 5.73 -0.38 3.02
N ALA A 165 6.19 0.05 1.83
CA ALA A 165 7.20 1.08 1.70
C ALA A 165 6.72 2.49 2.11
N LEU A 166 5.45 2.65 2.53
CA LEU A 166 4.93 3.86 3.15
C LEU A 166 5.16 3.84 4.66
N LEU A 167 6.06 4.69 5.13
CA LEU A 167 6.32 4.92 6.56
C LEU A 167 5.57 6.17 7.00
N ARG A 168 4.62 6.01 7.93
CA ARG A 168 3.75 7.09 8.40
C ARG A 168 4.12 7.52 9.81
N PHE A 169 4.24 8.84 9.99
CA PHE A 169 4.47 9.50 11.26
C PHE A 169 3.35 10.52 11.50
N ASP A 170 2.57 10.33 12.56
CA ASP A 170 1.52 11.25 12.96
C ASP A 170 2.13 12.36 13.80
N MET A 171 2.10 13.58 13.30
CA MET A 171 2.75 14.71 13.92
C MET A 171 2.03 15.21 15.19
N THR A 172 0.81 14.77 15.45
CA THR A 172 0.12 15.02 16.71
C THR A 172 0.84 14.36 17.90
N GLU A 173 1.54 13.24 17.67
CA GLU A 173 2.36 12.57 18.68
C GLU A 173 3.67 13.33 19.00
N PHE A 174 4.06 14.28 18.17
CA PHE A 174 5.30 15.05 18.23
C PHE A 174 5.06 16.55 18.46
N SER A 175 3.97 16.89 19.15
CA SER A 175 3.60 18.26 19.49
C SER A 175 4.43 18.86 20.62
N GLU A 176 5.06 18.03 21.47
CA GLU A 176 5.84 18.47 22.59
C GLU A 176 7.35 18.22 22.37
N LYS A 177 8.18 19.10 22.94
CA LYS A 177 9.64 19.06 22.76
C LYS A 177 10.26 17.74 23.18
N HIS A 178 9.79 17.13 24.26
CA HIS A 178 10.35 15.88 24.75
C HIS A 178 10.05 14.66 23.85
N THR A 179 9.04 14.77 22.97
CA THR A 179 8.71 13.68 22.05
C THR A 179 9.66 13.60 20.85
N MET A 180 10.47 14.64 20.61
CA MET A 180 11.48 14.67 19.53
C MET A 180 12.51 13.54 19.65
N SER A 181 12.89 13.18 20.87
CA SER A 181 13.83 12.07 21.12
C SER A 181 13.30 10.72 20.59
N ARG A 182 12.00 10.56 20.44
CA ARG A 182 11.41 9.36 19.81
C ARG A 182 11.70 9.30 18.30
N LEU A 183 11.89 10.44 17.61
CA LEU A 183 12.21 10.45 16.18
C LEU A 183 13.70 10.15 15.91
N THR A 184 14.60 10.74 16.73
CA THR A 184 16.05 10.68 16.49
C THR A 184 16.82 9.84 17.50
N GLY A 185 16.16 9.32 18.54
CA GLY A 185 16.76 8.63 19.67
C GLY A 185 17.03 9.56 20.86
N SER A 186 17.12 8.97 22.05
CA SER A 186 17.45 9.69 23.30
C SER A 186 18.95 9.76 23.50
N PRO A 187 19.49 10.91 23.95
CA PRO A 187 20.90 11.03 24.32
C PRO A 187 21.28 10.09 25.49
N PRO A 188 22.58 9.75 25.64
CA PRO A 188 23.05 8.96 26.77
C PRO A 188 22.60 9.54 28.10
N GLY A 189 22.10 8.66 28.99
CA GLY A 189 21.63 9.02 30.34
C GLY A 189 20.16 9.38 30.46
N TYR A 190 19.40 9.39 29.37
CA TYR A 190 17.94 9.57 29.37
C TYR A 190 17.19 8.24 29.21
N VAL A 191 15.96 8.18 29.73
CA VAL A 191 15.08 7.01 29.59
C VAL A 191 14.81 6.76 28.10
N GLY A 192 14.93 5.50 27.66
CA GLY A 192 14.76 5.12 26.25
C GLY A 192 16.01 5.29 25.39
N HIS A 193 17.19 5.46 25.99
CA HIS A 193 18.47 5.54 25.25
C HIS A 193 18.78 4.27 24.46
N GLU A 194 18.35 3.08 24.91
CA GLU A 194 18.55 1.82 24.17
C GLU A 194 17.68 1.72 22.92
N ASP A 195 16.58 2.48 22.88
CA ASP A 195 15.68 2.52 21.72
C ASP A 195 16.22 3.51 20.67
N GLY A 196 16.52 3.03 19.48
CA GLY A 196 16.87 3.88 18.33
C GLY A 196 15.73 4.83 17.96
N GLY A 197 16.04 5.94 17.29
CA GLY A 197 15.01 6.89 16.82
C GLY A 197 14.07 6.23 15.81
N GLN A 198 12.76 6.37 16.02
CA GLN A 198 11.75 5.76 15.14
C GLN A 198 11.94 6.13 13.66
N LEU A 199 12.24 7.40 13.38
CA LEU A 199 12.46 7.88 12.01
C LEU A 199 13.77 7.32 11.44
N THR A 200 14.86 7.45 12.17
CA THR A 200 16.20 7.04 11.70
C THR A 200 16.32 5.53 11.54
N GLU A 201 15.74 4.74 12.46
CA GLU A 201 15.69 3.28 12.37
C GLU A 201 14.83 2.81 11.21
N SER A 202 13.64 3.42 11.04
CA SER A 202 12.72 3.05 9.95
C SER A 202 13.37 3.27 8.59
N VAL A 203 14.06 4.40 8.38
CA VAL A 203 14.74 4.71 7.12
C VAL A 203 15.96 3.82 6.90
N ARG A 204 16.73 3.48 7.95
CA ARG A 204 17.83 2.52 7.81
C ARG A 204 17.37 1.13 7.39
N ARG A 205 16.22 0.69 7.89
CA ARG A 205 15.61 -0.60 7.50
C ARG A 205 14.97 -0.55 6.11
N HIS A 206 14.40 0.61 5.76
CA HIS A 206 13.67 0.83 4.51
C HIS A 206 14.18 2.09 3.79
N PRO A 207 15.41 2.05 3.21
CA PRO A 207 16.01 3.23 2.57
C PRO A 207 15.27 3.69 1.31
N TYR A 208 14.47 2.82 0.71
CA TYR A 208 13.59 3.11 -0.43
C TYR A 208 12.15 3.17 0.04
N SER A 209 11.71 4.33 0.52
CA SER A 209 10.39 4.49 1.13
C SER A 209 9.77 5.86 0.85
N VAL A 210 8.46 5.93 1.03
CA VAL A 210 7.71 7.19 1.11
C VAL A 210 7.51 7.50 2.59
N LEU A 211 8.01 8.63 3.03
CA LEU A 211 7.84 9.12 4.40
C LEU A 211 6.66 10.07 4.43
N LEU A 212 5.61 9.73 5.16
CA LEU A 212 4.44 10.57 5.34
C LEU A 212 4.44 11.18 6.74
N PHE A 213 4.63 12.48 6.83
CA PHE A 213 4.45 13.26 8.04
C PHE A 213 3.05 13.89 8.02
N ASP A 214 2.12 13.27 8.76
CA ASP A 214 0.70 13.66 8.72
C ASP A 214 0.42 14.76 9.76
N GLU A 215 -0.38 15.78 9.37
CA GLU A 215 -0.74 16.94 10.19
C GLU A 215 0.46 17.75 10.70
N LEU A 216 1.39 18.13 9.80
CA LEU A 216 2.66 18.79 10.12
C LEU A 216 2.49 20.08 10.95
N GLU A 217 1.39 20.81 10.79
CA GLU A 217 1.06 22.02 11.57
C GLU A 217 0.89 21.75 13.07
N LYS A 218 0.71 20.51 13.49
CA LYS A 218 0.61 20.09 14.89
C LYS A 218 1.96 19.80 15.55
N ALA A 219 3.01 19.61 14.73
CA ALA A 219 4.34 19.29 15.21
C ALA A 219 4.99 20.43 16.00
N HIS A 220 5.84 20.08 16.95
CA HIS A 220 6.72 21.05 17.59
C HIS A 220 7.67 21.69 16.54
N PRO A 221 8.03 22.97 16.68
CA PRO A 221 8.92 23.67 15.71
C PRO A 221 10.28 22.98 15.46
N ASP A 222 10.80 22.24 16.42
CA ASP A 222 12.07 21.50 16.28
C ASP A 222 11.95 20.39 15.22
N VAL A 223 10.75 19.81 14.99
CA VAL A 223 10.50 18.84 13.92
C VAL A 223 10.75 19.48 12.56
N TRP A 224 10.36 20.73 12.39
CA TRP A 224 10.60 21.44 11.12
C TRP A 224 12.08 21.67 10.85
N SER A 225 12.87 21.94 11.91
CA SER A 225 14.32 22.08 11.79
C SER A 225 14.98 20.76 11.39
N LEU A 226 14.50 19.63 11.94
CA LEU A 226 14.94 18.29 11.57
C LEU A 226 14.59 17.96 10.11
N LEU A 227 13.37 18.28 9.68
CA LEU A 227 12.96 18.09 8.27
C LEU A 227 13.75 18.97 7.32
N LEU A 228 14.09 20.21 7.71
CA LEU A 228 14.98 21.08 6.94
C LEU A 228 16.33 20.41 6.72
N GLN A 229 16.97 19.91 7.78
CA GLN A 229 18.25 19.20 7.65
C GLN A 229 18.14 18.01 6.69
N ILE A 230 17.08 17.20 6.80
CA ILE A 230 16.86 16.06 5.89
C ILE A 230 16.71 16.53 4.43
N MET A 231 15.97 17.64 4.19
CA MET A 231 15.75 18.17 2.85
C MET A 231 16.99 18.81 2.24
N GLU A 232 17.96 19.28 3.07
CA GLU A 232 19.20 19.91 2.62
C GLU A 232 20.31 18.89 2.44
N ASP A 233 20.60 18.11 3.50
CA ASP A 233 21.75 17.22 3.57
C ASP A 233 21.43 15.78 3.11
N GLY A 234 20.16 15.41 3.03
CA GLY A 234 19.71 14.04 2.73
C GLY A 234 20.16 12.99 3.74
N VAL A 235 20.74 13.40 4.85
CA VAL A 235 21.25 12.51 5.90
C VAL A 235 20.89 13.07 7.27
N LEU A 236 20.52 12.17 8.18
CA LEU A 236 20.30 12.50 9.59
C LEU A 236 21.12 11.59 10.48
N THR A 237 21.81 12.16 11.47
CA THR A 237 22.55 11.40 12.47
C THR A 237 21.69 11.25 13.72
N ASP A 238 21.49 10.02 14.17
CA ASP A 238 20.75 9.75 15.41
C ASP A 238 21.56 10.08 16.67
N ALA A 239 20.92 9.98 17.84
CA ALA A 239 21.56 10.23 19.12
C ALA A 239 22.70 9.25 19.46
N HIS A 240 22.82 8.13 18.74
CA HIS A 240 23.92 7.14 18.85
C HIS A 240 25.06 7.39 17.86
N GLY A 241 25.03 8.46 17.09
CA GLY A 241 26.02 8.76 16.04
C GLY A 241 25.86 7.94 14.76
N LYS A 242 24.79 7.14 14.61
CA LYS A 242 24.53 6.37 13.40
C LYS A 242 23.80 7.23 12.37
N ARG A 243 24.25 7.18 11.12
CA ARG A 243 23.65 7.93 10.01
C ARG A 243 22.49 7.16 9.38
N ALA A 244 21.42 7.87 9.07
CA ALA A 244 20.30 7.42 8.24
C ALA A 244 20.30 8.22 6.94
N ASP A 245 20.20 7.54 5.78
CA ASP A 245 20.28 8.12 4.45
C ASP A 245 18.88 8.26 3.85
N PHE A 246 18.47 9.51 3.57
CA PHE A 246 17.16 9.86 3.05
C PHE A 246 17.18 10.16 1.54
N ARG A 247 18.33 10.09 0.86
CA ARG A 247 18.47 10.46 -0.55
C ARG A 247 17.61 9.62 -1.50
N ASN A 248 17.27 8.39 -1.10
CA ASN A 248 16.38 7.52 -1.86
C ASN A 248 14.92 7.55 -1.39
N THR A 249 14.57 8.42 -0.45
CA THR A 249 13.21 8.55 0.06
C THR A 249 12.43 9.63 -0.66
N VAL A 250 11.10 9.51 -0.62
CA VAL A 250 10.16 10.58 -1.00
C VAL A 250 9.53 11.10 0.28
N ILE A 251 9.70 12.38 0.55
CA ILE A 251 9.13 13.03 1.75
C ILE A 251 7.82 13.69 1.37
N VAL A 252 6.76 13.31 2.06
CA VAL A 252 5.43 13.92 1.94
C VAL A 252 4.98 14.40 3.31
N MET A 253 4.66 15.65 3.38
CA MET A 253 4.07 16.29 4.56
C MET A 253 2.63 16.67 4.25
N THR A 254 1.68 16.40 5.14
CA THR A 254 0.30 16.84 4.95
C THR A 254 -0.02 17.97 5.91
N SER A 255 -0.89 18.86 5.45
CA SER A 255 -1.44 19.92 6.30
C SER A 255 -2.87 20.25 5.91
N ASN A 256 -3.66 20.63 6.91
CA ASN A 256 -5.03 21.10 6.72
C ASN A 256 -5.12 22.65 6.65
N VAL A 257 -3.98 23.35 6.67
CA VAL A 257 -3.91 24.80 6.51
C VAL A 257 -4.55 25.21 5.17
N GLY A 258 -5.43 26.18 5.19
CA GLY A 258 -6.21 26.59 4.01
C GLY A 258 -7.38 25.67 3.65
N GLY A 259 -7.55 24.53 4.33
CA GLY A 259 -8.58 23.52 4.01
C GLY A 259 -10.02 24.04 4.13
N GLU A 260 -10.30 24.91 5.08
CA GLU A 260 -11.64 25.51 5.24
C GLU A 260 -12.00 26.43 4.07
N ARG A 261 -11.06 27.18 3.52
CA ARG A 261 -11.27 28.03 2.34
C ARG A 261 -11.45 27.21 1.08
N LEU A 262 -10.63 26.17 0.91
CA LEU A 262 -10.75 25.23 -0.21
C LEU A 262 -12.09 24.46 -0.19
N SER A 263 -12.69 24.28 1.01
CA SER A 263 -13.99 23.62 1.17
C SER A 263 -15.17 24.58 1.01
N ALA A 264 -14.99 25.88 1.27
CA ALA A 264 -16.09 26.85 1.28
C ALA A 264 -16.59 27.24 -0.12
N GLY A 265 -15.89 26.84 -1.19
CA GLY A 265 -16.21 27.29 -2.54
C GLY A 265 -16.09 28.81 -2.66
N THR A 266 -15.69 29.31 -3.77
CA THR A 266 -15.58 30.77 -3.99
C THR A 266 -16.87 31.48 -3.55
N PRO A 267 -16.83 32.52 -2.72
CA PRO A 267 -18.01 33.32 -2.43
C PRO A 267 -18.63 33.79 -3.75
N LEU A 268 -19.95 33.67 -3.87
CA LEU A 268 -20.77 34.18 -4.98
C LEU A 268 -20.52 35.68 -5.20
N GLY A 269 -19.43 36.03 -5.85
CA GLY A 269 -19.06 37.40 -6.22
C GLY A 269 -18.32 37.34 -7.55
N PHE A 270 -19.01 37.71 -8.60
CA PHE A 270 -18.63 38.05 -9.98
C PHE A 270 -17.12 38.26 -10.27
N SER A 271 -16.31 37.22 -10.22
CA SER A 271 -15.00 37.21 -10.87
C SER A 271 -14.78 35.84 -11.50
N THR A 272 -15.14 35.74 -12.77
CA THR A 272 -14.86 34.58 -13.64
C THR A 272 -13.41 34.72 -14.11
N GLY A 273 -12.58 33.66 -13.85
CA GLY A 273 -11.32 33.49 -14.56
C GLY A 273 -10.06 33.60 -13.69
N GLU A 274 -8.92 33.64 -14.35
CA GLU A 274 -7.53 33.59 -13.83
C GLU A 274 -7.22 34.56 -12.65
N ALA A 275 -7.94 35.65 -12.54
CA ALA A 275 -7.80 36.62 -11.42
C ALA A 275 -8.26 36.05 -10.07
N SER A 276 -9.23 35.13 -10.07
CA SER A 276 -9.69 34.41 -8.85
C SER A 276 -8.64 33.44 -8.35
N ASP A 277 -8.06 32.66 -9.23
CA ASP A 277 -7.04 31.64 -8.91
C ASP A 277 -5.75 32.28 -8.37
N ALA A 278 -5.36 33.44 -8.92
CA ALA A 278 -4.20 34.20 -8.43
C ALA A 278 -4.42 34.77 -7.04
N ALA A 279 -5.62 35.31 -6.76
CA ALA A 279 -5.99 35.84 -5.45
C ALA A 279 -6.06 34.71 -4.38
N GLU A 280 -6.63 33.56 -4.73
CA GLU A 280 -6.69 32.40 -3.87
C GLU A 280 -5.30 31.85 -3.55
N THR A 281 -4.43 31.76 -4.56
CA THR A 281 -3.03 31.35 -4.41
C THR A 281 -2.27 32.31 -3.47
N ALA A 282 -2.43 33.62 -3.63
CA ALA A 282 -1.80 34.61 -2.78
C ALA A 282 -2.32 34.57 -1.32
N ALA A 283 -3.61 34.27 -1.14
CA ALA A 283 -4.20 34.12 0.19
C ALA A 283 -3.66 32.87 0.89
N LEU A 284 -3.60 31.74 0.18
CA LEU A 284 -3.04 30.48 0.68
C LEU A 284 -1.56 30.64 1.05
N GLN A 285 -0.77 31.32 0.21
CA GLN A 285 0.63 31.60 0.53
C GLN A 285 0.80 32.45 1.79
N ARG A 286 -0.11 33.40 2.03
CA ARG A 286 -0.10 34.20 3.28
C ARG A 286 -0.39 33.33 4.50
N GLU A 287 -1.36 32.44 4.44
CA GLU A 287 -1.68 31.51 5.52
C GLU A 287 -0.51 30.55 5.80
N LEU A 288 0.10 30.01 4.76
CA LEU A 288 1.26 29.13 4.90
C LEU A 288 2.43 29.83 5.59
N ARG A 289 2.70 31.11 5.26
CA ARG A 289 3.76 31.89 5.90
C ARG A 289 3.48 32.24 7.36
N GLN A 290 2.23 32.18 7.81
CA GLN A 290 1.89 32.33 9.24
C GLN A 290 2.21 31.09 10.05
N VAL A 291 2.15 29.90 9.42
CA VAL A 291 2.38 28.59 10.09
C VAL A 291 3.81 28.12 9.87
N PHE A 292 4.31 28.19 8.64
CA PHE A 292 5.62 27.67 8.26
C PHE A 292 6.61 28.78 7.96
N ARG A 293 7.85 28.62 8.39
CA ARG A 293 8.91 29.59 8.09
C ARG A 293 9.21 29.63 6.59
N PRO A 294 9.54 30.81 6.02
CA PRO A 294 9.85 30.94 4.59
C PRO A 294 10.98 30.02 4.12
N GLU A 295 12.02 29.81 4.94
CA GLU A 295 13.12 28.88 4.65
C GLU A 295 12.64 27.44 4.42
N PHE A 296 11.68 26.97 5.24
CA PHE A 296 11.09 25.65 5.10
C PHE A 296 10.29 25.52 3.79
N LEU A 297 9.45 26.51 3.47
CA LEU A 297 8.66 26.48 2.23
C LEU A 297 9.53 26.52 0.97
N ASN A 298 10.68 27.20 1.02
CA ASN A 298 11.61 27.31 -0.10
C ASN A 298 12.41 26.02 -0.37
N ARG A 299 12.46 25.08 0.58
CA ARG A 299 13.14 23.79 0.42
C ARG A 299 12.25 22.69 -0.14
N LEU A 300 10.94 22.94 -0.23
CA LEU A 300 9.98 22.03 -0.85
C LEU A 300 10.16 22.02 -2.37
N ASP A 301 10.04 20.85 -2.97
CA ASP A 301 10.02 20.71 -4.42
C ASP A 301 8.70 21.18 -5.02
N GLU A 302 7.58 20.95 -4.29
CA GLU A 302 6.24 21.33 -4.73
C GLU A 302 5.28 21.45 -3.54
N ILE A 303 4.40 22.45 -3.59
CA ILE A 303 3.24 22.58 -2.70
C ILE A 303 2.02 22.14 -3.49
N VAL A 304 1.49 20.98 -3.14
CA VAL A 304 0.44 20.27 -3.90
C VAL A 304 -0.93 20.53 -3.27
N ARG A 305 -1.83 21.13 -4.02
CA ARG A 305 -3.20 21.38 -3.57
C ARG A 305 -4.12 20.24 -3.95
N PHE A 306 -4.87 19.76 -2.96
CA PHE A 306 -5.93 18.78 -3.15
C PHE A 306 -7.27 19.48 -3.13
N ARG A 307 -8.06 19.27 -4.18
CA ARG A 307 -9.40 19.85 -4.31
C ARG A 307 -10.43 19.00 -3.55
N PRO A 308 -11.52 19.61 -3.06
CA PRO A 308 -12.68 18.85 -2.59
C PRO A 308 -13.18 17.90 -3.67
N LEU A 309 -13.69 16.75 -3.26
CA LEU A 309 -14.25 15.75 -4.18
C LEU A 309 -15.68 16.11 -4.59
N GLY A 310 -15.97 16.04 -5.87
CA GLY A 310 -17.30 16.22 -6.41
C GLY A 310 -18.11 14.90 -6.46
N ALA A 311 -19.35 14.98 -6.89
CA ALA A 311 -20.25 13.81 -6.95
C ALA A 311 -19.73 12.71 -7.91
N GLY A 312 -19.16 13.10 -9.06
CA GLY A 312 -18.63 12.13 -10.04
C GLY A 312 -17.40 11.36 -9.53
N GLU A 313 -16.54 12.04 -8.79
CA GLU A 313 -15.39 11.40 -8.13
C GLU A 313 -15.84 10.44 -7.03
N MET A 314 -16.88 10.81 -6.28
CA MET A 314 -17.45 9.95 -5.23
C MET A 314 -18.04 8.66 -5.80
N ASP A 315 -18.74 8.70 -6.94
CA ASP A 315 -19.21 7.51 -7.65
C ASP A 315 -18.05 6.58 -8.02
N THR A 316 -16.99 7.16 -8.56
CA THR A 316 -15.78 6.40 -8.95
C THR A 316 -15.09 5.79 -7.73
N ILE A 317 -15.01 6.52 -6.62
CA ILE A 317 -14.43 6.02 -5.36
C ILE A 317 -15.29 4.91 -4.77
N ALA A 318 -16.63 5.06 -4.78
CA ALA A 318 -17.55 4.03 -4.32
C ALA A 318 -17.37 2.73 -5.11
N ARG A 319 -17.28 2.80 -6.45
CA ARG A 319 -16.99 1.64 -7.30
C ARG A 319 -15.67 0.96 -6.96
N LYS A 320 -14.59 1.73 -6.76
CA LYS A 320 -13.29 1.18 -6.37
C LYS A 320 -13.33 0.47 -5.02
N LEU A 321 -14.00 1.06 -4.03
CA LEU A 321 -14.12 0.47 -2.69
C LEU A 321 -14.95 -0.83 -2.73
N LEU A 322 -16.06 -0.83 -3.47
CA LEU A 322 -16.90 -2.02 -3.65
C LEU A 322 -16.20 -3.10 -4.48
N SER A 323 -15.39 -2.75 -5.48
CA SER A 323 -14.56 -3.71 -6.22
C SER A 323 -13.52 -4.38 -5.31
N GLY A 324 -12.88 -3.61 -4.41
CA GLY A 324 -11.99 -4.18 -3.41
C GLY A 324 -12.71 -5.11 -2.41
N PHE A 325 -13.96 -4.81 -2.07
CA PHE A 325 -14.80 -5.70 -1.27
C PHE A 325 -15.16 -6.98 -2.06
N ALA A 326 -15.57 -6.84 -3.32
CA ALA A 326 -15.87 -7.97 -4.20
C ALA A 326 -14.71 -8.96 -4.30
N GLN A 327 -13.47 -8.47 -4.45
CA GLN A 327 -12.27 -9.32 -4.48
C GLN A 327 -12.06 -10.10 -3.18
N ARG A 328 -12.31 -9.47 -2.02
CA ARG A 328 -12.21 -10.16 -0.72
C ARG A 328 -13.31 -11.20 -0.54
N LEU A 329 -14.53 -10.89 -1.00
CA LEU A 329 -15.67 -11.81 -0.92
C LEU A 329 -15.49 -13.00 -1.85
N ALA A 330 -14.97 -12.80 -3.06
CA ALA A 330 -14.67 -13.87 -4.00
C ALA A 330 -13.66 -14.90 -3.44
N ALA A 331 -12.77 -14.49 -2.54
CA ALA A 331 -11.87 -15.41 -1.85
C ALA A 331 -12.62 -16.40 -0.92
N THR A 332 -13.86 -16.08 -0.51
CA THR A 332 -14.76 -17.00 0.24
C THR A 332 -15.66 -17.82 -0.67
N GLY A 333 -15.53 -17.68 -1.99
CA GLY A 333 -16.32 -18.39 -2.99
C GLY A 333 -17.67 -17.71 -3.31
N VAL A 334 -17.92 -16.50 -2.85
CA VAL A 334 -19.17 -15.74 -3.09
C VAL A 334 -18.88 -14.55 -3.99
N ASP A 335 -19.66 -14.41 -5.07
CA ASP A 335 -19.57 -13.26 -5.96
C ASP A 335 -20.35 -12.06 -5.41
N PHE A 336 -19.98 -10.84 -5.80
CA PHE A 336 -20.65 -9.61 -5.39
C PHE A 336 -20.98 -8.74 -6.59
N LEU A 337 -22.26 -8.35 -6.69
CA LEU A 337 -22.75 -7.51 -7.79
C LEU A 337 -23.55 -6.31 -7.24
N PRO A 338 -22.97 -5.09 -7.25
CA PRO A 338 -23.70 -3.88 -6.87
C PRO A 338 -24.43 -3.28 -8.07
N SER A 339 -25.68 -2.83 -7.88
CA SER A 339 -26.41 -2.04 -8.87
C SER A 339 -25.87 -0.62 -8.98
N ASP A 340 -25.98 0.00 -10.15
CA ASP A 340 -25.57 1.40 -10.36
C ASP A 340 -26.34 2.38 -9.46
N GLN A 341 -27.61 2.09 -9.15
CA GLN A 341 -28.42 2.90 -8.24
C GLN A 341 -27.89 2.83 -6.81
N ALA A 342 -27.52 1.64 -6.33
CA ALA A 342 -26.92 1.46 -5.01
C ALA A 342 -25.58 2.18 -4.88
N ILE A 343 -24.74 2.15 -5.94
CA ILE A 343 -23.47 2.87 -5.97
C ILE A 343 -23.68 4.38 -5.85
N ARG A 344 -24.61 4.93 -6.64
CA ARG A 344 -24.95 6.37 -6.59
C ARG A 344 -25.50 6.79 -5.23
N LEU A 345 -26.36 5.96 -4.63
CA LEU A 345 -26.89 6.23 -3.30
C LEU A 345 -25.80 6.25 -2.23
N LEU A 346 -24.87 5.28 -2.29
CA LEU A 346 -23.70 5.26 -1.42
C LEU A 346 -22.83 6.52 -1.59
N ALA A 347 -22.56 6.90 -2.83
CA ALA A 347 -21.76 8.08 -3.15
C ALA A 347 -22.40 9.37 -2.64
N GLN A 348 -23.72 9.53 -2.83
CA GLN A 348 -24.49 10.69 -2.33
C GLN A 348 -24.50 10.76 -0.80
N LYS A 349 -24.81 9.65 -0.12
CA LYS A 349 -24.84 9.59 1.35
C LYS A 349 -23.45 9.69 1.98
N GLY A 350 -22.41 9.29 1.23
CA GLY A 350 -21.02 9.32 1.67
C GLY A 350 -20.29 10.62 1.39
N LEU A 351 -20.89 11.56 0.66
CA LEU A 351 -20.29 12.87 0.36
C LEU A 351 -20.46 13.82 1.53
N ASP A 352 -19.37 14.25 2.12
CA ASP A 352 -19.33 15.31 3.12
C ASP A 352 -18.27 16.36 2.73
N PRO A 353 -18.66 17.62 2.54
CA PRO A 353 -17.72 18.67 2.12
C PRO A 353 -16.52 18.86 3.07
N ARG A 354 -16.67 18.56 4.36
CA ARG A 354 -15.63 18.71 5.38
C ARG A 354 -14.73 17.48 5.51
N TYR A 355 -15.31 16.29 5.34
CA TYR A 355 -14.64 15.00 5.60
C TYR A 355 -14.35 14.20 4.33
N GLY A 356 -14.68 14.73 3.15
CA GLY A 356 -14.43 14.11 1.86
C GLY A 356 -15.01 12.69 1.75
N ALA A 357 -14.22 11.73 1.34
CA ALA A 357 -14.63 10.32 1.18
C ALA A 357 -14.52 9.47 2.46
N ARG A 358 -14.11 10.02 3.62
CA ARG A 358 -14.04 9.24 4.87
C ARG A 358 -15.39 8.67 5.32
N PRO A 359 -16.51 9.43 5.26
CA PRO A 359 -17.83 8.89 5.61
C PRO A 359 -18.26 7.75 4.69
N LEU A 360 -17.93 7.79 3.40
CA LEU A 360 -18.26 6.74 2.44
C LEU A 360 -17.69 5.38 2.85
N ARG A 361 -16.43 5.32 3.26
CA ARG A 361 -15.80 4.05 3.71
C ARG A 361 -16.52 3.49 4.94
N ARG A 362 -16.91 4.35 5.89
CA ARG A 362 -17.69 3.95 7.07
C ARG A 362 -19.09 3.46 6.68
N LEU A 363 -19.72 4.13 5.72
CA LEU A 363 -21.05 3.77 5.22
C LEU A 363 -21.02 2.39 4.56
N ILE A 364 -20.05 2.13 3.68
CA ILE A 364 -19.87 0.82 3.03
C ILE A 364 -19.66 -0.26 4.08
N ARG A 365 -18.80 -0.03 5.07
CA ARG A 365 -18.59 -0.99 6.16
C ARG A 365 -19.90 -1.34 6.86
N ASN A 366 -20.68 -0.33 7.25
CA ASN A 366 -21.90 -0.55 8.04
C ASN A 366 -23.06 -1.12 7.23
N GLN A 367 -23.22 -0.73 5.96
CA GLN A 367 -24.39 -1.09 5.16
C GLN A 367 -24.12 -2.21 4.15
N VAL A 368 -22.85 -2.57 3.90
CA VAL A 368 -22.48 -3.62 2.95
C VAL A 368 -21.64 -4.70 3.62
N GLU A 369 -20.47 -4.34 4.19
CA GLU A 369 -19.54 -5.34 4.72
C GLU A 369 -20.11 -6.07 5.95
N ASN A 370 -20.67 -5.36 6.92
CA ASN A 370 -21.25 -5.98 8.13
C ASN A 370 -22.46 -6.89 7.81
N PRO A 371 -23.48 -6.46 7.01
CA PRO A 371 -24.58 -7.36 6.63
C PRO A 371 -24.11 -8.57 5.81
N ALA A 372 -23.12 -8.39 4.91
CA ALA A 372 -22.55 -9.51 4.16
C ALA A 372 -21.87 -10.53 5.09
N ALA A 373 -21.12 -10.07 6.09
CA ALA A 373 -20.51 -10.93 7.09
C ALA A 373 -21.56 -11.71 7.91
N GLU A 374 -22.69 -11.09 8.27
CA GLU A 374 -23.78 -11.78 8.95
C GLU A 374 -24.42 -12.87 8.09
N LEU A 375 -24.63 -12.61 6.79
CA LEU A 375 -25.18 -13.61 5.86
C LEU A 375 -24.24 -14.80 5.71
N LEU A 376 -22.93 -14.58 5.61
CA LEU A 376 -21.92 -15.63 5.56
C LEU A 376 -21.89 -16.46 6.84
N LEU A 377 -21.90 -15.81 8.02
CA LEU A 377 -21.83 -16.50 9.32
C LEU A 377 -23.12 -17.28 9.64
N ARG A 378 -24.26 -16.84 9.11
CA ARG A 378 -25.54 -17.58 9.25
C ARG A 378 -25.72 -18.66 8.19
N GLU A 379 -24.74 -18.86 7.33
CA GLU A 379 -24.82 -19.79 6.18
C GLU A 379 -26.03 -19.49 5.27
N ALA A 380 -26.46 -18.21 5.25
CA ALA A 380 -27.59 -17.76 4.45
C ALA A 380 -27.21 -17.48 2.99
N ILE A 381 -25.91 -17.61 2.65
CA ILE A 381 -25.37 -17.60 1.31
C ILE A 381 -24.29 -18.67 1.20
N ALA A 382 -24.36 -19.48 0.15
CA ALA A 382 -23.44 -20.60 -0.09
C ALA A 382 -22.31 -20.18 -1.08
N PRO A 383 -21.15 -20.88 -1.03
CA PRO A 383 -20.14 -20.73 -2.06
C PRO A 383 -20.70 -21.03 -3.46
N GLY A 384 -20.43 -20.17 -4.43
CA GLY A 384 -20.97 -20.22 -5.79
C GLY A 384 -22.20 -19.35 -6.02
N GLU A 385 -22.77 -18.78 -4.96
CA GLU A 385 -23.88 -17.83 -5.08
C GLU A 385 -23.36 -16.38 -5.23
N THR A 386 -24.25 -15.50 -5.73
CA THR A 386 -23.95 -14.07 -5.91
C THR A 386 -24.71 -13.23 -4.90
N LEU A 387 -24.01 -12.38 -4.19
CA LEU A 387 -24.58 -11.38 -3.29
C LEU A 387 -24.89 -10.10 -4.08
N TYR A 388 -26.15 -9.72 -4.14
CA TYR A 388 -26.63 -8.57 -4.89
C TYR A 388 -26.90 -7.39 -3.96
N LEU A 389 -26.34 -6.20 -4.31
CA LEU A 389 -26.61 -4.95 -3.60
C LEU A 389 -27.49 -4.06 -4.48
N GLU A 390 -28.71 -3.78 -4.02
CA GLU A 390 -29.66 -2.93 -4.73
C GLU A 390 -30.15 -1.76 -3.86
N GLU A 391 -30.70 -0.76 -4.53
CA GLU A 391 -31.40 0.35 -3.90
C GLU A 391 -32.92 0.09 -3.99
N LYS A 392 -33.62 0.14 -2.83
CA LYS A 392 -35.07 0.05 -2.74
C LYS A 392 -35.62 1.13 -1.80
N GLY A 393 -36.36 2.08 -2.38
CA GLY A 393 -37.01 3.14 -1.57
C GLY A 393 -36.02 4.02 -0.78
N GLY A 394 -34.86 4.34 -1.32
CA GLY A 394 -33.85 5.15 -0.64
C GLY A 394 -33.00 4.39 0.38
N GLN A 395 -33.14 3.07 0.45
CA GLN A 395 -32.36 2.19 1.31
C GLN A 395 -31.53 1.19 0.50
N LEU A 396 -30.41 0.78 1.06
CA LEU A 396 -29.59 -0.29 0.49
C LEU A 396 -30.06 -1.64 1.01
N VAL A 397 -30.32 -2.55 0.11
CA VAL A 397 -30.75 -3.91 0.41
C VAL A 397 -29.71 -4.87 -0.14
N LEU A 398 -29.25 -5.77 0.71
CA LEU A 398 -28.30 -6.82 0.36
C LEU A 398 -29.01 -8.17 0.42
N SER A 399 -29.05 -8.89 -0.70
CA SER A 399 -29.73 -10.18 -0.81
C SER A 399 -28.97 -11.16 -1.68
N PRO A 400 -29.04 -12.48 -1.38
CA PRO A 400 -28.56 -13.48 -2.33
C PRO A 400 -29.36 -13.38 -3.65
N LEU A 401 -28.65 -13.50 -4.75
CA LEU A 401 -29.25 -13.65 -6.07
C LEU A 401 -29.39 -15.16 -6.32
N SER A 402 -30.60 -15.66 -6.23
CA SER A 402 -30.94 -17.06 -6.53
C SER A 402 -30.97 -17.33 -8.02
#